data_019273c1a75bcae684c849d39db81f0f
#
_entry.id   019273c1a75bcae684c849d39db81f0f
#
_cell.length_a   1.000
_cell.length_b   1.000
_cell.length_c   1.000
_cell.angle_alpha   90.00
_cell.angle_beta   90.00
_cell.angle_gamma   90.00
#
_symmetry.space_group_name_H-M   'P 1'
#
loop_
_entity.id
_entity.type
_entity.pdbx_description
1 polymer ?
#
loop_
_entity_poly.entity_id
_entity_poly.type
_entity_poly.pdbx_seq_one_letter_code
_entity_poly.pdbx_strand_id
1 'polypeptide(L)'
;MKRAVDERVQELIDRLSDEFLEAWQERSAIREYDGGFSRPHAEALALLDLLDDDPDVLSNLRVAQIAVDETSRFFVATSRELLRDHAELLGGEIAARRSVAWVLDEEYGGLAEFTAVT
;
A
#
# COMPACT_ATOMS: atom_id res chain seq x y z
N MET A 1 14.55 -12.38 6.74
CA MET A 1 13.60 -11.85 5.75
C MET A 1 14.03 -10.43 5.35
N LYS A 2 14.01 -10.16 4.06
CA LYS A 2 14.42 -8.86 3.51
C LYS A 2 13.30 -7.84 3.71
N ARG A 3 13.61 -6.75 4.37
CA ARG A 3 12.67 -5.66 4.61
C ARG A 3 12.55 -4.77 3.37
N ALA A 4 11.36 -4.29 3.08
CA ALA A 4 11.14 -3.31 2.03
C ALA A 4 11.83 -1.97 2.38
N VAL A 5 12.31 -1.27 1.36
CA VAL A 5 12.95 0.05 1.55
C VAL A 5 11.91 1.09 1.95
N ASP A 6 10.75 1.07 1.31
CA ASP A 6 9.67 2.01 1.61
C ASP A 6 8.80 1.46 2.74
N GLU A 7 8.60 2.25 3.80
CA GLU A 7 7.81 1.84 4.95
C GLU A 7 6.35 1.56 4.59
N ARG A 8 5.82 2.24 3.60
CA ARG A 8 4.43 2.06 3.15
C ARG A 8 4.24 0.69 2.50
N VAL A 9 5.21 0.27 1.70
CA VAL A 9 5.22 -1.08 1.12
C VAL A 9 5.39 -2.12 2.23
N GLN A 10 6.28 -1.85 3.18
CA GLN A 10 6.50 -2.74 4.32
C GLN A 10 5.21 -2.97 5.13
N GLU A 11 4.44 -1.92 5.38
CA GLU A 11 3.16 -2.00 6.07
C GLU A 11 2.19 -2.95 5.35
N LEU A 12 2.18 -2.94 4.04
CA LEU A 12 1.30 -3.79 3.24
C LEU A 12 1.79 -5.23 3.20
N ILE A 13 3.09 -5.45 2.99
CA ILE A 13 3.63 -6.82 2.91
C ILE A 13 3.63 -7.52 4.27
N ASP A 14 3.65 -6.79 5.37
CA ASP A 14 3.53 -7.38 6.71
C ASP A 14 2.18 -8.11 6.90
N ARG A 15 1.20 -7.81 6.05
CA ARG A 15 -0.12 -8.45 6.10
C ARG A 15 -0.27 -9.62 5.12
N LEU A 16 0.77 -9.93 4.35
CA LEU A 16 0.76 -11.05 3.44
C LEU A 16 1.02 -12.36 4.20
N SER A 17 0.44 -13.46 3.70
CA SER A 17 0.82 -14.79 4.16
C SER A 17 2.26 -15.09 3.73
N ASP A 18 2.87 -16.10 4.34
CA ASP A 18 4.25 -16.50 4.02
C ASP A 18 4.41 -16.83 2.53
N GLU A 19 3.42 -17.51 1.95
CA GLU A 19 3.43 -17.84 0.52
C GLU A 19 3.47 -16.60 -0.37
N PHE A 20 2.61 -15.63 -0.10
CA PHE A 20 2.58 -14.40 -0.87
C PHE A 20 3.79 -13.52 -0.62
N LEU A 21 4.33 -13.55 0.59
CA LEU A 21 5.55 -12.82 0.93
C LEU A 21 6.74 -13.35 0.13
N GLU A 22 6.88 -14.67 0.01
CA GLU A 22 7.92 -15.29 -0.82
C GLU A 22 7.77 -14.90 -2.29
N ALA A 23 6.53 -14.94 -2.81
CA ALA A 23 6.24 -14.55 -4.19
C ALA A 23 6.61 -13.08 -4.43
N TRP A 24 6.30 -12.21 -3.46
CA TRP A 24 6.66 -10.79 -3.53
C TRP A 24 8.18 -10.60 -3.56
N GLN A 25 8.91 -11.29 -2.71
CA GLN A 25 10.37 -11.19 -2.65
C GLN A 25 11.00 -11.62 -3.97
N GLU A 26 10.55 -12.72 -4.54
CA GLU A 26 11.04 -13.22 -5.82
C GLU A 26 10.74 -12.23 -6.95
N ARG A 27 9.51 -11.75 -7.02
CA ARG A 27 9.09 -10.81 -8.06
C ARG A 27 9.82 -9.48 -7.96
N SER A 28 10.03 -8.97 -6.75
CA SER A 28 10.74 -7.70 -6.55
C SER A 28 12.21 -7.81 -6.98
N ALA A 29 12.84 -8.96 -6.70
CA ALA A 29 14.22 -9.20 -7.14
C ALA A 29 14.33 -9.23 -8.67
N ILE A 30 13.38 -9.89 -9.34
CA ILE A 30 13.36 -9.95 -10.80
C ILE A 30 13.22 -8.55 -11.39
N ARG A 31 12.32 -7.73 -10.86
CA ARG A 31 12.11 -6.37 -11.37
C ARG A 31 13.31 -5.46 -11.11
N GLU A 32 14.00 -5.64 -10.00
CA GLU A 32 15.21 -4.87 -9.69
C GLU A 32 16.36 -5.24 -10.61
N TYR A 33 16.70 -6.53 -10.70
CA TYR A 33 17.89 -6.99 -11.39
C TYR A 33 17.69 -7.13 -12.90
N ASP A 34 16.59 -7.71 -13.33
CA ASP A 34 16.33 -7.93 -14.76
C ASP A 34 15.62 -6.73 -15.40
N GLY A 35 14.75 -6.09 -14.65
CA GLY A 35 13.98 -4.94 -15.15
C GLY A 35 14.68 -3.61 -15.04
N GLY A 36 15.75 -3.52 -14.26
CA GLY A 36 16.51 -2.28 -14.09
C GLY A 36 15.82 -1.22 -13.25
N PHE A 37 14.79 -1.58 -12.49
CA PHE A 37 14.11 -0.64 -11.61
C PHE A 37 14.90 -0.42 -10.32
N SER A 38 14.76 0.77 -9.72
CA SER A 38 15.28 0.98 -8.38
C SER A 38 14.58 0.02 -7.41
N ARG A 39 15.23 -0.31 -6.31
CA ARG A 39 14.69 -1.27 -5.35
C ARG A 39 13.30 -0.87 -4.81
N PRO A 40 13.07 0.39 -4.33
CA PRO A 40 11.74 0.77 -3.86
C PRO A 40 10.68 0.63 -4.95
N HIS A 41 11.01 0.98 -6.17
CA HIS A 41 10.15 0.92 -7.33
C HIS A 41 9.81 -0.53 -7.68
N ALA A 42 10.83 -1.39 -7.72
CA ALA A 42 10.66 -2.81 -7.97
C ALA A 42 9.78 -3.48 -6.91
N GLU A 43 9.93 -3.08 -5.66
CA GLU A 43 9.15 -3.60 -4.55
C GLU A 43 7.66 -3.21 -4.64
N ALA A 44 7.37 -1.98 -5.04
CA ALA A 44 6.00 -1.52 -5.25
C ALA A 44 5.35 -2.23 -6.45
N LEU A 45 6.10 -2.39 -7.55
CA LEU A 45 5.64 -3.10 -8.74
C LEU A 45 5.34 -4.56 -8.44
N ALA A 46 6.19 -5.20 -7.66
CA ALA A 46 6.00 -6.60 -7.28
C ALA A 46 4.69 -6.78 -6.51
N LEU A 47 4.36 -5.83 -5.65
CA LEU A 47 3.09 -5.87 -4.91
C LEU A 47 1.90 -5.70 -5.85
N LEU A 48 1.98 -4.81 -6.84
CA LEU A 48 0.96 -4.66 -7.87
C LEU A 48 0.78 -5.94 -8.68
N ASP A 49 1.87 -6.63 -9.02
CA ASP A 49 1.81 -7.90 -9.73
C ASP A 49 1.02 -8.94 -8.95
N LEU A 50 1.24 -9.03 -7.62
CA LEU A 50 0.49 -9.95 -6.78
C LEU A 50 -1.00 -9.60 -6.74
N LEU A 51 -1.32 -8.33 -6.68
CA LEU A 51 -2.71 -7.86 -6.66
C LEU A 51 -3.43 -8.11 -7.99
N ASP A 52 -2.70 -8.04 -9.09
CA ASP A 52 -3.23 -8.36 -10.42
C ASP A 52 -3.54 -9.86 -10.55
N ASP A 53 -2.66 -10.70 -10.03
CA ASP A 53 -2.83 -12.16 -10.05
C ASP A 53 -3.89 -12.64 -9.07
N ASP A 54 -3.96 -12.01 -7.89
CA ASP A 54 -4.91 -12.35 -6.84
C ASP A 54 -5.39 -11.07 -6.14
N PRO A 55 -6.48 -10.46 -6.64
CA PRO A 55 -7.00 -9.22 -6.03
C PRO A 55 -7.40 -9.34 -4.56
N ASP A 56 -7.63 -10.55 -4.09
CA ASP A 56 -8.07 -10.78 -2.71
C ASP A 56 -6.92 -10.87 -1.70
N VAL A 57 -5.68 -10.81 -2.16
CA VAL A 57 -4.50 -10.99 -1.29
C VAL A 57 -4.44 -9.95 -0.17
N LEU A 58 -4.97 -8.77 -0.40
CA LEU A 58 -5.09 -7.70 0.59
C LEU A 58 -6.56 -7.27 0.78
N SER A 59 -7.50 -8.21 0.62
CA SER A 59 -8.94 -7.91 0.66
C SER A 59 -9.42 -7.40 2.02
N ASN A 60 -8.68 -7.70 3.09
CA ASN A 60 -9.01 -7.24 4.44
C ASN A 60 -8.61 -5.79 4.71
N LEU A 61 -7.98 -5.13 3.74
CA LEU A 61 -7.55 -3.74 3.89
C LEU A 61 -8.51 -2.79 3.22
N ARG A 62 -8.67 -1.62 3.84
CA ARG A 62 -9.43 -0.49 3.30
C ARG A 62 -8.49 0.70 3.21
N VAL A 63 -8.60 1.45 2.13
CA VAL A 63 -7.80 2.65 1.92
C VAL A 63 -8.74 3.83 1.76
N ALA A 64 -8.44 4.91 2.46
CA ALA A 64 -9.17 6.17 2.31
C ALA A 64 -8.20 7.33 2.17
N GLN A 65 -8.58 8.29 1.35
CA GLN A 65 -7.91 9.57 1.26
C GLN A 65 -8.59 10.50 2.27
N ILE A 66 -7.86 10.94 3.28
CA ILE A 66 -8.38 11.83 4.31
C ILE A 66 -7.83 13.23 4.05
N ALA A 67 -8.74 14.18 3.87
CA ALA A 67 -8.40 15.58 3.68
C ALA A 67 -8.45 16.31 5.02
N VAL A 68 -7.36 17.00 5.35
CA VAL A 68 -7.26 17.86 6.53
C VAL A 68 -6.77 19.21 6.04
N ASP A 69 -7.59 20.25 6.20
CA ASP A 69 -7.34 21.59 5.66
C ASP A 69 -7.10 21.52 4.14
N GLU A 70 -5.94 21.94 3.66
CA GLU A 70 -5.61 21.93 2.22
C GLU A 70 -4.78 20.72 1.80
N THR A 71 -4.53 19.79 2.72
CA THR A 71 -3.72 18.60 2.44
C THR A 71 -4.57 17.35 2.48
N SER A 72 -4.15 16.34 1.75
CA SER A 72 -4.77 15.02 1.84
C SER A 72 -3.70 13.94 1.86
N ARG A 73 -4.00 12.86 2.57
CA ARG A 73 -3.10 11.72 2.71
C ARG A 73 -3.89 10.42 2.60
N PHE A 74 -3.18 9.36 2.24
CA PHE A 74 -3.78 8.04 2.16
C PHE A 74 -3.52 7.26 3.44
N PHE A 75 -4.58 6.69 3.98
CA PHE A 75 -4.52 5.86 5.18
C PHE A 75 -5.07 4.48 4.86
N VAL A 76 -4.49 3.47 5.48
CA VAL A 76 -4.90 2.07 5.34
C VAL A 76 -5.29 1.52 6.70
N ALA A 77 -6.38 0.77 6.73
CA ALA A 77 -6.88 0.14 7.96
C ALA A 77 -7.61 -1.17 7.63
N THR A 78 -7.88 -1.96 8.66
CA THR A 78 -8.64 -3.19 8.51
C THR A 78 -10.14 -2.99 8.49
N SER A 79 -10.63 -1.79 8.82
CA SER A 79 -12.06 -1.48 8.78
C SER A 79 -12.30 -0.03 8.36
N ARG A 80 -13.51 0.20 7.84
CA ARG A 80 -13.96 1.55 7.48
C ARG A 80 -14.16 2.42 8.72
N GLU A 81 -14.55 1.80 9.82
CA GLU A 81 -14.77 2.51 11.08
C GLU A 81 -13.49 3.12 11.61
N LEU A 82 -12.39 2.38 11.56
CA LEU A 82 -11.08 2.89 11.96
C LEU A 82 -10.68 4.11 11.13
N LEU A 83 -10.92 4.07 9.81
CA LEU A 83 -10.62 5.19 8.94
C LEU A 83 -11.47 6.41 9.26
N ARG A 84 -12.76 6.21 9.50
CA ARG A 84 -13.68 7.30 9.86
C ARG A 84 -13.29 7.93 11.19
N ASP A 85 -13.03 7.11 12.20
CA ASP A 85 -12.64 7.59 13.52
C ASP A 85 -11.33 8.35 13.47
N HIS A 86 -10.39 7.88 12.65
CA HIS A 86 -9.11 8.56 12.47
C HIS A 86 -9.28 9.91 11.77
N ALA A 87 -10.17 10.00 10.77
CA ALA A 87 -10.49 11.26 10.11
C ALA A 87 -11.06 12.27 11.10
N GLU A 88 -11.96 11.83 11.98
CA GLU A 88 -12.51 12.68 13.03
C GLU A 88 -11.42 13.15 14.00
N LEU A 89 -10.52 12.24 14.39
CA LEU A 89 -9.42 12.56 15.28
C LEU A 89 -8.50 13.63 14.70
N LEU A 90 -8.28 13.59 13.37
CA LEU A 90 -7.46 14.59 12.69
C LEU A 90 -8.20 15.88 12.37
N GLY A 91 -9.51 15.92 12.60
CA GLY A 91 -10.34 17.07 12.21
C GLY A 91 -10.53 17.17 10.71
N GLY A 92 -10.44 16.05 10.01
CA GLY A 92 -10.55 15.98 8.55
C GLY A 92 -11.77 15.21 8.09
N GLU A 93 -11.85 15.04 6.77
CA GLU A 93 -12.95 14.32 6.12
C GLU A 93 -12.40 13.27 5.17
N ILE A 94 -13.13 12.16 5.03
CA ILE A 94 -12.80 11.18 4.00
C ILE A 94 -13.22 11.75 2.65
N ALA A 95 -12.23 12.12 1.84
CA ALA A 95 -12.44 12.70 0.52
C ALA A 95 -12.75 11.63 -0.53
N ALA A 96 -12.15 10.45 -0.39
CA ALA A 96 -12.37 9.34 -1.32
C ALA A 96 -11.97 8.03 -0.68
N ARG A 97 -12.60 6.95 -1.14
CA ARG A 97 -12.20 5.58 -0.80
C ARG A 97 -11.55 4.98 -2.04
N ARG A 98 -10.40 4.34 -1.85
CA ARG A 98 -9.61 3.79 -2.95
C ARG A 98 -9.22 2.34 -2.66
N SER A 99 -8.88 1.60 -3.71
CA SER A 99 -8.26 0.29 -3.55
C SER A 99 -6.75 0.45 -3.34
N VAL A 100 -6.13 -0.54 -2.71
CA VAL A 100 -4.67 -0.55 -2.55
C VAL A 100 -4.00 -0.49 -3.92
N ALA A 101 -4.49 -1.28 -4.89
CA ALA A 101 -3.93 -1.31 -6.24
C ALA A 101 -4.00 0.07 -6.91
N TRP A 102 -5.14 0.77 -6.79
CA TRP A 102 -5.28 2.11 -7.37
C TRP A 102 -4.25 3.08 -6.82
N VAL A 103 -4.07 3.09 -5.50
CA VAL A 103 -3.14 4.02 -4.85
C VAL A 103 -1.69 3.73 -5.27
N LEU A 104 -1.30 2.46 -5.30
CA LEU A 104 0.04 2.08 -5.74
C LEU A 104 0.29 2.47 -7.20
N ASP A 105 -0.72 2.29 -8.05
CA ASP A 105 -0.61 2.61 -9.48
C ASP A 105 -0.53 4.11 -9.73
N GLU A 106 -1.41 4.89 -9.12
CA GLU A 106 -1.47 6.35 -9.31
C GLU A 106 -0.26 7.07 -8.72
N GLU A 107 0.25 6.60 -7.61
CA GLU A 107 1.40 7.19 -6.92
C GLU A 107 2.71 6.56 -7.35
N TYR A 108 2.68 5.86 -8.45
CA TYR A 108 3.77 5.15 -9.01
C TYR A 108 4.85 6.10 -9.52
N GLY A 109 5.90 6.23 -8.85
CA GLY A 109 6.88 7.25 -9.15
C GLY A 109 7.06 8.21 -7.99
N GLY A 110 6.10 8.23 -7.10
CA GLY A 110 6.19 8.84 -5.80
C GLY A 110 5.17 8.14 -4.96
N LEU A 111 5.50 7.05 -4.32
CA LEU A 111 4.56 6.25 -3.52
C LEU A 111 3.69 7.15 -2.65
N ALA A 112 2.39 6.92 -2.69
CA ALA A 112 1.45 7.62 -1.83
C ALA A 112 1.84 7.43 -0.37
N GLU A 113 1.63 8.43 0.42
CA GLU A 113 1.90 8.33 1.83
C GLU A 113 0.79 7.49 2.48
N PHE A 114 1.06 6.20 2.67
CA PHE A 114 0.20 5.33 3.43
C PHE A 114 0.52 5.42 4.90
N THR A 115 -0.48 5.59 5.73
CA THR A 115 -0.34 5.49 7.17
C THR A 115 -1.28 4.40 7.66
N ALA A 116 -0.73 3.40 8.34
CA ALA A 116 -1.54 2.35 8.93
C ALA A 116 -2.31 2.90 10.13
N VAL A 117 -3.60 2.63 10.15
CA VAL A 117 -4.48 3.01 11.26
C VAL A 117 -4.91 1.73 11.97
N THR A 118 -4.58 1.65 13.24
CA THR A 118 -4.89 0.50 14.07
C THR A 118 -5.76 0.86 15.26
#